data_3f5fa50d3939afbb4a02b54420132eac
#
_entry.id   3f5fa50d3939afbb4a02b54420132eac
#
_cell.length_a   1.000
_cell.length_b   1.000
_cell.length_c   1.000
_cell.angle_alpha   90.00
_cell.angle_beta   90.00
_cell.angle_gamma   90.00
#
_symmetry.space_group_name_H-M   'P 1'
#
loop_
_entity.id
_entity.type
_entity.pdbx_description
1 polymer ?
#
loop_
_entity_poly.entity_id
_entity_poly.type
_entity_poly.pdbx_seq_one_letter_code
_entity_poly.pdbx_strand_id
1 'polypeptide(L)'
;MSIDASDQRGMFDKSKIIARRRMPTLELIHERFCRAVRLTLFNMIRTPIEVQMHMPVVKTYEQFVNEFPERTNINIVGIRPLRGVGCWIIDPGVVYIAVDNMFGGEGRIAPRLGMREYTQTEMRIIRRLVDAFLGDYEKSWKPIHEIKFDFMRQETNFGFAKITSPGEMVLHSKFTIDINGRKGDVDLCIPFWVLEPVKAILYNNMQGFQAEPDEHWSSLLNDQVHEAKVTAVAVLARKQMLLGDVISMSVGEIIPIEIL
;
A
#
# COMPACT_ATOMS: atom_id res chain seq x y z
N MET A 1 -27.81 11.92 27.45
CA MET A 1 -26.60 12.43 26.77
C MET A 1 -26.64 11.91 25.33
N SER A 2 -27.21 12.71 24.46
CA SER A 2 -27.49 12.34 23.07
C SER A 2 -26.20 12.56 22.27
N ILE A 3 -25.61 11.49 21.74
CA ILE A 3 -24.45 11.56 20.83
C ILE A 3 -25.01 11.92 19.45
N ASP A 4 -24.50 13.04 18.93
CA ASP A 4 -24.97 13.72 17.72
C ASP A 4 -24.94 12.82 16.46
N ALA A 5 -26.10 12.61 15.87
CA ALA A 5 -26.29 11.91 14.59
C ALA A 5 -25.70 12.66 13.38
N SER A 6 -25.19 13.89 13.56
CA SER A 6 -24.55 14.71 12.53
C SER A 6 -23.10 14.29 12.24
N ASP A 7 -22.40 13.75 13.24
CA ASP A 7 -20.98 13.35 13.11
C ASP A 7 -20.82 12.03 12.32
N GLN A 8 -21.81 11.14 12.43
CA GLN A 8 -21.80 9.89 11.66
C GLN A 8 -22.01 10.10 10.16
N ARG A 9 -22.82 11.06 9.73
CA ARG A 9 -23.03 11.35 8.30
C ARG A 9 -21.79 11.93 7.62
N GLY A 10 -21.02 12.77 8.30
CA GLY A 10 -19.77 13.33 7.78
C GLY A 10 -18.65 12.29 7.62
N MET A 11 -18.63 11.27 8.45
CA MET A 11 -17.64 10.19 8.41
C MET A 11 -17.94 9.19 7.28
N PHE A 12 -19.22 8.88 7.02
CA PHE A 12 -19.66 8.03 5.90
C PHE A 12 -19.43 8.68 4.52
N ASP A 13 -19.47 10.00 4.41
CA ASP A 13 -19.26 10.70 3.15
C ASP A 13 -17.77 10.79 2.79
N LYS A 14 -16.90 11.02 3.77
CA LYS A 14 -15.45 10.98 3.58
C LYS A 14 -14.94 9.58 3.18
N SER A 15 -15.50 8.52 3.76
CA SER A 15 -15.11 7.15 3.44
C SER A 15 -15.46 6.76 2.00
N LYS A 16 -16.62 7.19 1.49
CA LYS A 16 -17.05 6.97 0.10
C LYS A 16 -16.20 7.72 -0.92
N ILE A 17 -15.70 8.90 -0.57
CA ILE A 17 -14.81 9.70 -1.44
C ILE A 17 -13.41 9.05 -1.51
N ILE A 18 -12.89 8.55 -0.38
CA ILE A 18 -11.59 7.86 -0.32
C ILE A 18 -11.64 6.55 -1.10
N ALA A 19 -12.73 5.79 -0.98
CA ALA A 19 -12.91 4.48 -1.63
C ALA A 19 -12.93 4.56 -3.17
N ARG A 20 -13.19 5.73 -3.77
CA ARG A 20 -13.29 5.93 -5.23
C ARG A 20 -12.05 6.50 -5.88
N ARG A 21 -11.08 6.97 -5.09
CA ARG A 21 -9.89 7.63 -5.64
C ARG A 21 -8.83 6.60 -6.01
N ARG A 22 -8.47 6.54 -7.28
CA ARG A 22 -7.39 5.67 -7.79
C ARG A 22 -6.05 6.04 -7.14
N MET A 23 -5.21 5.03 -6.93
CA MET A 23 -3.84 5.16 -6.41
C MET A 23 -2.84 4.69 -7.48
N PRO A 24 -2.51 5.53 -8.47
CA PRO A 24 -1.72 5.09 -9.63
C PRO A 24 -0.35 4.53 -9.23
N THR A 25 0.30 5.14 -8.23
CA THR A 25 1.60 4.65 -7.75
C THR A 25 1.48 3.27 -7.09
N LEU A 26 0.39 3.00 -6.35
CA LEU A 26 0.14 1.68 -5.78
C LEU A 26 -0.12 0.63 -6.88
N GLU A 27 -0.87 0.99 -7.91
CA GLU A 27 -1.09 0.12 -9.07
C GLU A 27 0.23 -0.26 -9.73
N LEU A 28 1.16 0.69 -9.90
CA LEU A 28 2.51 0.44 -10.41
C LEU A 28 3.33 -0.49 -9.52
N ILE A 29 3.24 -0.33 -8.18
CA ILE A 29 3.88 -1.23 -7.22
C ILE A 29 3.34 -2.66 -7.40
N HIS A 30 2.02 -2.81 -7.53
CA HIS A 30 1.38 -4.11 -7.71
C HIS A 30 1.75 -4.76 -9.04
N GLU A 31 1.88 -4.00 -10.13
CA GLU A 31 2.38 -4.51 -11.41
C GLU A 31 3.81 -5.04 -11.31
N ARG A 32 4.70 -4.30 -10.62
CA ARG A 32 6.07 -4.75 -10.35
C ARG A 32 6.08 -6.02 -9.51
N PHE A 33 5.24 -6.06 -8.48
CA PHE A 33 5.08 -7.24 -7.63
C PHE A 33 4.61 -8.45 -8.44
N CYS A 34 3.60 -8.32 -9.29
CA CYS A 34 3.12 -9.43 -10.13
C CYS A 34 4.22 -9.98 -11.03
N ARG A 35 5.08 -9.10 -11.60
CA ARG A 35 6.22 -9.53 -12.40
C ARG A 35 7.27 -10.27 -11.58
N ALA A 36 7.61 -9.75 -10.39
CA ALA A 36 8.62 -10.35 -9.52
C ALA A 36 8.16 -11.70 -8.98
N VAL A 37 6.95 -11.76 -8.41
CA VAL A 37 6.42 -12.97 -7.79
C VAL A 37 6.21 -14.09 -8.79
N ARG A 38 5.84 -13.78 -10.05
CA ARG A 38 5.74 -14.76 -11.12
C ARG A 38 7.07 -15.50 -11.33
N LEU A 39 8.20 -14.77 -11.37
CA LEU A 39 9.53 -15.38 -11.51
C LEU A 39 9.92 -16.19 -10.28
N THR A 40 9.66 -15.66 -9.09
CA THR A 40 10.00 -16.32 -7.82
C THR A 40 9.21 -17.63 -7.68
N LEU A 41 7.91 -17.60 -7.92
CA LEU A 41 7.07 -18.80 -7.87
C LEU A 41 7.44 -19.81 -8.97
N PHE A 42 7.73 -19.36 -10.20
CA PHE A 42 8.22 -20.25 -11.25
C PHE A 42 9.50 -20.99 -10.84
N ASN A 43 10.44 -20.27 -10.21
CA ASN A 43 11.69 -20.89 -9.71
C ASN A 43 11.44 -21.89 -8.58
N MET A 44 10.40 -21.67 -7.77
CA MET A 44 10.03 -22.56 -6.66
C MET A 44 9.26 -23.80 -7.13
N ILE A 45 8.32 -23.63 -8.04
CA ILE A 45 7.32 -24.63 -8.41
C ILE A 45 7.69 -25.33 -9.76
N ARG A 46 8.51 -24.65 -10.58
CA ARG A 46 8.94 -25.14 -11.91
C ARG A 46 7.79 -25.40 -12.90
N THR A 47 6.69 -24.68 -12.73
CA THR A 47 5.52 -24.73 -13.58
C THR A 47 5.17 -23.33 -14.07
N PRO A 48 4.65 -23.14 -15.30
CA PRO A 48 4.20 -21.85 -15.78
C PRO A 48 3.16 -21.23 -14.85
N ILE A 49 3.39 -19.94 -14.50
CA ILE A 49 2.54 -19.21 -13.57
C ILE A 49 2.17 -17.86 -14.19
N GLU A 50 0.91 -17.53 -14.12
CA GLU A 50 0.41 -16.19 -14.39
C GLU A 50 -0.08 -15.54 -13.09
N VAL A 51 0.22 -14.26 -12.94
CA VAL A 51 -0.22 -13.46 -11.79
C VAL A 51 -0.90 -12.21 -12.30
N GLN A 52 -2.13 -12.03 -11.90
CA GLN A 52 -2.97 -10.89 -12.27
C GLN A 52 -3.34 -10.11 -11.03
N MET A 53 -3.17 -8.79 -11.07
CA MET A 53 -3.66 -7.92 -10.01
C MET A 53 -5.09 -7.47 -10.30
N HIS A 54 -5.85 -7.24 -9.24
CA HIS A 54 -7.13 -6.53 -9.30
C HIS A 54 -6.94 -5.10 -8.78
N MET A 55 -7.85 -4.21 -9.15
CA MET A 55 -7.83 -2.84 -8.65
C MET A 55 -7.94 -2.83 -7.13
N PRO A 56 -7.02 -2.14 -6.42
CA PRO A 56 -7.09 -2.02 -4.98
C PRO A 56 -8.40 -1.34 -4.54
N VAL A 57 -9.01 -1.85 -3.49
CA VAL A 57 -10.29 -1.35 -2.96
C VAL A 57 -10.13 -0.95 -1.51
N VAL A 58 -10.67 0.21 -1.15
CA VAL A 58 -10.78 0.64 0.25
C VAL A 58 -12.16 0.30 0.78
N LYS A 59 -12.24 -0.48 1.84
CA LYS A 59 -13.49 -0.94 2.49
C LYS A 59 -13.31 -1.00 4.01
N THR A 60 -14.36 -1.25 4.77
CA THR A 60 -14.22 -1.48 6.21
C THR A 60 -13.60 -2.86 6.47
N TYR A 61 -12.91 -2.99 7.61
CA TYR A 61 -12.31 -4.27 7.99
C TYR A 61 -13.36 -5.38 8.16
N GLU A 62 -14.53 -5.02 8.67
CA GLU A 62 -15.68 -5.95 8.77
C GLU A 62 -16.13 -6.46 7.40
N GLN A 63 -16.26 -5.58 6.39
CA GLN A 63 -16.58 -5.98 5.03
C GLN A 63 -15.52 -6.89 4.43
N PHE A 64 -14.23 -6.59 4.70
CA PHE A 64 -13.14 -7.42 4.25
C PHE A 64 -13.19 -8.82 4.87
N VAL A 65 -13.36 -8.93 6.20
CA VAL A 65 -13.44 -10.21 6.92
C VAL A 65 -14.59 -11.09 6.42
N ASN A 66 -15.74 -10.48 6.13
CA ASN A 66 -16.95 -11.20 5.66
C ASN A 66 -16.81 -11.81 4.25
N GLU A 67 -15.75 -11.47 3.50
CA GLU A 67 -15.47 -12.09 2.19
C GLU A 67 -14.78 -13.45 2.31
N PHE A 68 -14.27 -13.80 3.48
CA PHE A 68 -13.50 -15.01 3.70
C PHE A 68 -14.26 -16.03 4.57
N PRO A 69 -14.01 -17.33 4.37
CA PRO A 69 -14.55 -18.36 5.24
C PRO A 69 -13.96 -18.27 6.65
N GLU A 70 -14.65 -18.84 7.63
CA GLU A 70 -14.23 -18.85 9.04
C GLU A 70 -12.80 -19.38 9.23
N ARG A 71 -12.42 -20.38 8.45
CA ARG A 71 -11.05 -20.95 8.45
C ARG A 71 -10.30 -20.46 7.23
N THR A 72 -9.41 -19.55 7.45
CA THR A 72 -8.62 -18.87 6.41
C THR A 72 -7.15 -18.83 6.82
N ASN A 73 -6.25 -18.99 5.88
CA ASN A 73 -4.82 -18.86 6.15
C ASN A 73 -4.43 -17.37 6.19
N ILE A 74 -4.27 -16.83 7.40
CA ILE A 74 -3.99 -15.42 7.65
C ILE A 74 -2.56 -15.29 8.16
N ASN A 75 -1.72 -14.60 7.40
CA ASN A 75 -0.31 -14.37 7.74
C ASN A 75 -0.14 -12.91 8.14
N ILE A 76 0.06 -12.66 9.43
CA ILE A 76 0.18 -11.31 9.98
C ILE A 76 1.61 -10.83 9.78
N VAL A 77 1.76 -9.62 9.26
CA VAL A 77 3.03 -9.00 8.93
C VAL A 77 3.13 -7.61 9.55
N GLY A 78 4.29 -7.31 10.12
CA GLY A 78 4.64 -5.96 10.55
C GLY A 78 5.15 -5.15 9.37
N ILE A 79 4.82 -3.87 9.33
CA ILE A 79 5.18 -2.96 8.23
C ILE A 79 6.08 -1.87 8.81
N ARG A 80 7.35 -1.87 8.45
CA ARG A 80 8.32 -0.87 8.91
C ARG A 80 8.80 0.02 7.76
N PRO A 81 9.01 1.33 7.97
CA PRO A 81 8.92 2.09 9.23
C PRO A 81 7.50 2.58 9.57
N LEU A 82 6.46 2.17 8.87
CA LEU A 82 5.07 2.69 9.00
C LEU A 82 4.37 2.33 10.32
N ARG A 83 5.03 1.55 11.19
CA ARG A 83 4.56 1.21 12.55
C ARG A 83 3.15 0.59 12.60
N GLY A 84 2.83 -0.25 11.63
CA GLY A 84 1.54 -0.92 11.55
C GLY A 84 1.67 -2.40 11.26
N VAL A 85 0.53 -3.07 11.28
CA VAL A 85 0.41 -4.48 10.91
C VAL A 85 -0.57 -4.61 9.75
N GLY A 86 -0.29 -5.54 8.86
CA GLY A 86 -1.19 -5.97 7.79
C GLY A 86 -1.31 -7.49 7.79
N CYS A 87 -2.02 -8.04 6.84
CA CYS A 87 -2.04 -9.49 6.63
C CYS A 87 -2.04 -9.87 5.16
N TRP A 88 -1.40 -11.01 4.90
CA TRP A 88 -1.51 -11.76 3.65
C TRP A 88 -2.40 -12.96 3.87
N ILE A 89 -3.39 -13.12 3.01
CA ILE A 89 -4.28 -14.27 2.97
C ILE A 89 -3.94 -15.06 1.72
N ILE A 90 -3.74 -16.35 1.87
CA ILE A 90 -3.44 -17.25 0.76
C ILE A 90 -4.56 -18.25 0.66
N ASP A 91 -5.19 -18.31 -0.51
CA ASP A 91 -6.21 -19.32 -0.81
C ASP A 91 -5.63 -20.72 -0.62
N PRO A 92 -6.32 -21.61 0.08
CA PRO A 92 -5.89 -22.99 0.25
C PRO A 92 -5.58 -23.70 -1.07
N GLY A 93 -6.28 -23.36 -2.15
CA GLY A 93 -6.01 -23.89 -3.48
C GLY A 93 -4.61 -23.59 -3.96
N VAL A 94 -4.13 -22.35 -3.77
CA VAL A 94 -2.75 -21.96 -4.12
C VAL A 94 -1.73 -22.77 -3.32
N VAL A 95 -1.98 -22.93 -2.01
CA VAL A 95 -1.09 -23.72 -1.13
C VAL A 95 -1.01 -25.17 -1.62
N TYR A 96 -2.14 -25.82 -1.86
CA TYR A 96 -2.15 -27.23 -2.25
C TYR A 96 -1.57 -27.46 -3.64
N ILE A 97 -1.83 -26.57 -4.59
CA ILE A 97 -1.22 -26.65 -5.92
C ILE A 97 0.30 -26.47 -5.82
N ALA A 98 0.78 -25.52 -5.00
CA ALA A 98 2.20 -25.33 -4.77
C ALA A 98 2.83 -26.57 -4.12
N VAL A 99 2.19 -27.11 -3.09
CA VAL A 99 2.64 -28.35 -2.41
C VAL A 99 2.75 -29.51 -3.40
N ASP A 100 1.69 -29.80 -4.15
CA ASP A 100 1.65 -30.91 -5.08
C ASP A 100 2.74 -30.79 -6.16
N ASN A 101 2.89 -29.63 -6.78
CA ASN A 101 3.94 -29.40 -7.77
C ASN A 101 5.35 -29.50 -7.19
N MET A 102 5.59 -29.00 -5.96
CA MET A 102 6.90 -29.10 -5.30
C MET A 102 7.29 -30.56 -5.01
N PHE A 103 6.33 -31.45 -4.85
CA PHE A 103 6.55 -32.91 -4.69
C PHE A 103 6.50 -33.68 -6.02
N GLY A 104 6.47 -33.00 -7.16
CA GLY A 104 6.49 -33.61 -8.49
C GLY A 104 5.13 -34.10 -8.97
N GLY A 105 4.05 -33.68 -8.34
CA GLY A 105 2.68 -33.90 -8.80
C GLY A 105 2.31 -32.99 -9.98
N GLU A 106 1.23 -33.36 -10.67
CA GLU A 106 0.69 -32.54 -11.78
C GLU A 106 -0.39 -31.56 -11.34
N GLY A 107 -0.49 -31.27 -10.05
CA GLY A 107 -1.49 -30.40 -9.48
C GLY A 107 -2.91 -30.97 -9.51
N ARG A 108 -3.08 -32.28 -9.73
CA ARG A 108 -4.42 -32.91 -9.93
C ARG A 108 -5.21 -33.14 -8.65
N ILE A 109 -4.56 -33.07 -7.50
CA ILE A 109 -5.24 -33.29 -6.21
C ILE A 109 -6.06 -32.07 -5.88
N ALA A 110 -7.39 -32.18 -6.05
CA ALA A 110 -8.32 -31.22 -5.49
C ALA A 110 -8.53 -31.58 -4.01
N PRO A 111 -7.93 -30.85 -3.07
CA PRO A 111 -8.17 -31.15 -1.66
C PRO A 111 -9.64 -30.82 -1.35
N ARG A 112 -10.21 -31.56 -0.41
CA ARG A 112 -11.47 -31.16 0.23
C ARG A 112 -11.18 -29.89 1.05
N LEU A 113 -11.34 -28.75 0.40
CA LEU A 113 -11.06 -27.42 0.94
C LEU A 113 -11.81 -27.22 2.25
N GLY A 114 -11.10 -26.92 3.30
CA GLY A 114 -11.69 -26.37 4.52
C GLY A 114 -11.95 -27.31 5.70
N MET A 115 -11.63 -28.63 5.61
CA MET A 115 -12.01 -29.57 6.69
C MET A 115 -10.89 -29.96 7.65
N ARG A 116 -9.61 -29.65 7.38
CA ARG A 116 -8.51 -30.05 8.26
C ARG A 116 -7.52 -28.92 8.49
N GLU A 117 -6.80 -28.99 9.59
CA GLU A 117 -5.66 -28.13 9.84
C GLU A 117 -4.49 -28.46 8.91
N TYR A 118 -3.67 -27.46 8.63
CA TYR A 118 -2.45 -27.65 7.84
C TYR A 118 -1.46 -28.53 8.61
N THR A 119 -0.85 -29.46 7.92
CA THR A 119 0.26 -30.25 8.46
C THR A 119 1.51 -29.37 8.66
N GLN A 120 2.46 -29.83 9.46
CA GLN A 120 3.72 -29.10 9.67
C GLN A 120 4.48 -28.87 8.35
N THR A 121 4.41 -29.79 7.41
CA THR A 121 5.03 -29.65 6.09
C THR A 121 4.35 -28.58 5.26
N GLU A 122 3.00 -28.56 5.22
CA GLU A 122 2.23 -27.52 4.56
C GLU A 122 2.50 -26.15 5.17
N MET A 123 2.58 -26.05 6.50
CA MET A 123 2.94 -24.83 7.21
C MET A 123 4.32 -24.28 6.80
N ARG A 124 5.31 -25.15 6.62
CA ARG A 124 6.64 -24.74 6.14
C ARG A 124 6.60 -24.23 4.71
N ILE A 125 5.78 -24.83 3.85
CA ILE A 125 5.61 -24.39 2.46
C ILE A 125 4.87 -23.06 2.41
N ILE A 126 3.77 -22.90 3.19
CA ILE A 126 3.06 -21.65 3.34
C ILE A 126 4.04 -20.55 3.77
N ARG A 127 4.85 -20.81 4.79
CA ARG A 127 5.85 -19.87 5.27
C ARG A 127 6.82 -19.45 4.17
N ARG A 128 7.29 -20.40 3.38
CA ARG A 128 8.19 -20.12 2.26
C ARG A 128 7.53 -19.30 1.16
N LEU A 129 6.24 -19.53 0.88
CA LEU A 129 5.46 -18.71 -0.04
C LEU A 129 5.29 -17.28 0.49
N VAL A 130 4.95 -17.15 1.78
CA VAL A 130 4.82 -15.82 2.42
C VAL A 130 6.13 -15.06 2.36
N ASP A 131 7.25 -15.68 2.72
CA ASP A 131 8.57 -15.04 2.67
C ASP A 131 8.93 -14.58 1.25
N ALA A 132 8.55 -15.36 0.23
CA ALA A 132 8.73 -14.98 -1.17
C ALA A 132 7.87 -13.76 -1.53
N PHE A 133 6.60 -13.76 -1.14
CA PHE A 133 5.69 -12.61 -1.38
C PHE A 133 6.19 -11.35 -0.68
N LEU A 134 6.61 -11.45 0.58
CA LEU A 134 7.13 -10.31 1.33
C LEU A 134 8.38 -9.72 0.66
N GLY A 135 9.35 -10.57 0.32
CA GLY A 135 10.58 -10.12 -0.31
C GLY A 135 10.38 -9.47 -1.67
N ASP A 136 9.45 -10.00 -2.49
CA ASP A 136 9.16 -9.42 -3.80
C ASP A 136 8.30 -8.17 -3.70
N TYR A 137 7.44 -8.07 -2.69
CA TYR A 137 6.66 -6.86 -2.41
C TYR A 137 7.56 -5.72 -1.91
N GLU A 138 8.51 -6.01 -1.02
CA GLU A 138 9.54 -5.06 -0.60
C GLU A 138 10.34 -4.50 -1.77
N LYS A 139 10.83 -5.37 -2.67
CA LYS A 139 11.55 -4.96 -3.88
C LYS A 139 10.70 -4.04 -4.77
N SER A 140 9.40 -4.29 -4.82
CA SER A 140 8.45 -3.51 -5.62
C SER A 140 8.22 -2.11 -5.05
N TRP A 141 8.29 -1.96 -3.72
CA TRP A 141 8.19 -0.68 -3.02
C TRP A 141 9.50 0.12 -3.04
N LYS A 142 10.66 -0.55 -3.04
CA LYS A 142 11.97 0.08 -2.88
C LYS A 142 12.23 1.31 -3.76
N PRO A 143 11.81 1.37 -5.06
CA PRO A 143 12.03 2.55 -5.88
C PRO A 143 11.19 3.77 -5.49
N ILE A 144 10.16 3.58 -4.66
CA ILE A 144 9.19 4.62 -4.28
C ILE A 144 9.39 5.03 -2.82
N HIS A 145 9.43 4.04 -1.94
CA HIS A 145 9.67 4.22 -0.51
C HIS A 145 10.20 2.92 0.09
N GLU A 146 11.24 3.00 0.91
CA GLU A 146 11.81 1.81 1.53
C GLU A 146 10.89 1.32 2.66
N ILE A 147 10.18 0.23 2.38
CA ILE A 147 9.30 -0.45 3.34
C ILE A 147 9.77 -1.89 3.49
N LYS A 148 9.76 -2.39 4.73
CA LYS A 148 10.04 -3.78 5.06
C LYS A 148 8.83 -4.44 5.66
N PHE A 149 8.61 -5.69 5.27
CA PHE A 149 7.49 -6.50 5.72
C PHE A 149 8.01 -7.69 6.52
N ASP A 150 7.84 -7.68 7.83
CA ASP A 150 8.30 -8.75 8.69
C ASP A 150 7.15 -9.69 9.04
N PHE A 151 7.29 -10.97 8.74
CA PHE A 151 6.33 -11.95 9.20
C PHE A 151 6.33 -12.02 10.73
N MET A 152 5.14 -11.92 11.31
CA MET A 152 4.98 -11.98 12.78
C MET A 152 4.44 -13.33 13.24
N ARG A 153 3.27 -13.72 12.73
CA ARG A 153 2.59 -14.96 13.09
C ARG A 153 1.55 -15.33 12.05
N GLN A 154 1.11 -16.59 12.11
CA GLN A 154 0.03 -17.12 11.29
C GLN A 154 -1.17 -17.42 12.17
N GLU A 155 -2.36 -17.14 11.67
CA GLU A 155 -3.64 -17.40 12.30
C GLU A 155 -4.58 -18.10 11.31
N THR A 156 -5.58 -18.78 11.84
CA THR A 156 -6.60 -19.46 11.01
C THR A 156 -7.98 -18.82 11.12
N ASN A 157 -8.13 -17.85 12.02
CA ASN A 157 -9.38 -17.15 12.27
C ASN A 157 -9.13 -15.66 12.50
N PHE A 158 -9.95 -14.82 11.89
CA PHE A 158 -9.85 -13.37 12.01
C PHE A 158 -10.08 -12.86 13.45
N GLY A 159 -10.85 -13.58 14.27
CA GLY A 159 -11.03 -13.24 15.68
C GLY A 159 -9.73 -13.20 16.48
N PHE A 160 -8.74 -13.99 16.10
CA PHE A 160 -7.38 -13.99 16.69
C PHE A 160 -6.40 -13.08 15.96
N ALA A 161 -6.64 -12.79 14.69
CA ALA A 161 -5.75 -11.95 13.89
C ALA A 161 -5.67 -10.50 14.39
N LYS A 162 -6.80 -9.91 14.81
CA LYS A 162 -6.94 -8.56 15.42
C LYS A 162 -6.02 -7.50 14.81
N ILE A 163 -6.12 -7.29 13.49
CA ILE A 163 -5.28 -6.34 12.75
C ILE A 163 -5.71 -4.91 13.04
N THR A 164 -7.02 -4.67 13.06
CA THR A 164 -7.62 -3.36 13.34
C THR A 164 -9.07 -3.54 13.83
N SER A 165 -9.73 -2.43 14.19
CA SER A 165 -11.14 -2.45 14.61
C SER A 165 -12.08 -2.69 13.41
N PRO A 166 -13.26 -3.31 13.61
CA PRO A 166 -14.20 -3.66 12.52
C PRO A 166 -14.63 -2.49 11.64
N GLY A 167 -14.82 -1.30 12.23
CA GLY A 167 -15.22 -0.08 11.52
C GLY A 167 -14.07 0.67 10.81
N GLU A 168 -12.82 0.27 11.03
CA GLU A 168 -11.67 0.91 10.42
C GLU A 168 -11.56 0.60 8.92
N MET A 169 -11.09 1.59 8.17
CA MET A 169 -10.86 1.43 6.74
C MET A 169 -9.58 0.65 6.48
N VAL A 170 -9.66 -0.31 5.57
CA VAL A 170 -8.51 -1.10 5.11
C VAL A 170 -8.38 -1.00 3.60
N LEU A 171 -7.14 -1.01 3.15
CA LEU A 171 -6.79 -1.21 1.75
C LEU A 171 -6.74 -2.71 1.49
N HIS A 172 -7.58 -3.19 0.60
CA HIS A 172 -7.59 -4.57 0.11
C HIS A 172 -7.01 -4.62 -1.29
N SER A 173 -5.94 -5.37 -1.46
CA SER A 173 -5.29 -5.66 -2.74
C SER A 173 -5.39 -7.14 -3.02
N LYS A 174 -6.00 -7.51 -4.13
CA LYS A 174 -6.23 -8.90 -4.53
C LYS A 174 -5.37 -9.26 -5.74
N PHE A 175 -4.76 -10.43 -5.69
CA PHE A 175 -3.96 -11.01 -6.76
C PHE A 175 -4.49 -12.40 -7.07
N THR A 176 -4.75 -12.68 -8.33
CA THR A 176 -5.11 -14.04 -8.77
C THR A 176 -3.88 -14.71 -9.36
N ILE A 177 -3.53 -15.86 -8.82
CA ILE A 177 -2.40 -16.69 -9.27
C ILE A 177 -2.98 -17.87 -10.04
N ASP A 178 -2.58 -18.01 -11.30
CA ASP A 178 -2.90 -19.15 -12.15
C ASP A 178 -1.66 -20.06 -12.28
N ILE A 179 -1.78 -21.28 -11.81
CA ILE A 179 -0.74 -22.30 -11.90
C ILE A 179 -1.28 -23.43 -12.78
N ASN A 180 -0.80 -23.51 -14.01
CA ASN A 180 -1.20 -24.55 -14.97
C ASN A 180 -2.72 -24.64 -15.19
N GLY A 181 -3.40 -23.48 -15.35
CA GLY A 181 -4.85 -23.40 -15.57
C GLY A 181 -5.70 -23.48 -14.29
N ARG A 182 -5.08 -23.54 -13.12
CA ARG A 182 -5.77 -23.53 -11.82
C ARG A 182 -5.55 -22.22 -11.12
N LYS A 183 -6.65 -21.54 -10.78
CA LYS A 183 -6.64 -20.23 -10.17
C LYS A 183 -6.86 -20.31 -8.67
N GLY A 184 -6.16 -19.45 -7.96
CA GLY A 184 -6.40 -19.19 -6.55
C GLY A 184 -5.99 -17.76 -6.24
N ASP A 185 -6.53 -17.22 -5.17
CA ASP A 185 -6.35 -15.83 -4.82
C ASP A 185 -5.33 -15.66 -3.67
N VAL A 186 -4.65 -14.53 -3.73
CA VAL A 186 -3.80 -14.04 -2.65
C VAL A 186 -4.21 -12.61 -2.36
N ASP A 187 -4.60 -12.37 -1.13
CA ASP A 187 -5.14 -11.09 -0.70
C ASP A 187 -4.21 -10.42 0.30
N LEU A 188 -4.00 -9.12 0.12
CA LEU A 188 -3.26 -8.26 1.04
C LEU A 188 -4.20 -7.25 1.66
N CYS A 189 -4.24 -7.20 2.98
CA CYS A 189 -4.99 -6.22 3.75
C CYS A 189 -4.05 -5.37 4.58
N ILE A 190 -4.11 -4.05 4.39
CA ILE A 190 -3.36 -3.07 5.18
C ILE A 190 -4.34 -2.03 5.72
N PRO A 191 -4.38 -1.77 7.05
CA PRO A 191 -5.18 -0.69 7.59
C PRO A 191 -4.79 0.64 6.95
N PHE A 192 -5.78 1.43 6.54
CA PHE A 192 -5.55 2.63 5.75
C PHE A 192 -4.71 3.68 6.50
N TRP A 193 -4.87 3.76 7.82
CA TRP A 193 -4.08 4.65 8.68
C TRP A 193 -2.58 4.33 8.67
N VAL A 194 -2.20 3.07 8.44
CA VAL A 194 -0.79 2.66 8.31
C VAL A 194 -0.14 3.31 7.09
N LEU A 195 -0.92 3.52 6.02
CA LEU A 195 -0.46 4.11 4.77
C LEU A 195 -0.52 5.64 4.77
N GLU A 196 -1.05 6.28 5.82
CA GLU A 196 -1.19 7.75 5.89
C GLU A 196 0.13 8.50 5.63
N PRO A 197 1.32 8.07 6.16
CA PRO A 197 2.58 8.75 5.89
C PRO A 197 3.00 8.73 4.41
N VAL A 198 2.61 7.71 3.67
CA VAL A 198 2.97 7.52 2.24
C VAL A 198 1.80 7.85 1.29
N LYS A 199 0.66 8.23 1.82
CA LYS A 199 -0.57 8.48 1.08
C LYS A 199 -0.37 9.50 -0.06
N ALA A 200 0.31 10.60 0.20
CA ALA A 200 0.58 11.61 -0.82
C ALA A 200 1.31 11.02 -2.04
N ILE A 201 2.26 10.11 -1.80
CA ILE A 201 3.03 9.43 -2.83
C ILE A 201 2.13 8.47 -3.62
N LEU A 202 1.24 7.74 -2.94
CA LEU A 202 0.36 6.75 -3.57
C LEU A 202 -0.67 7.37 -4.51
N TYR A 203 -1.14 8.58 -4.22
CA TYR A 203 -2.09 9.32 -5.05
C TYR A 203 -1.46 10.14 -6.16
N ASN A 204 -0.13 10.34 -6.13
CA ASN A 204 0.56 11.05 -7.20
C ASN A 204 0.64 10.18 -8.46
N ASN A 205 0.53 10.82 -9.61
CA ASN A 205 0.67 10.14 -10.90
C ASN A 205 2.16 10.10 -11.27
N MET A 206 2.85 9.05 -10.87
CA MET A 206 4.29 8.87 -11.13
C MET A 206 4.58 8.32 -12.54
N GLN A 207 3.88 8.79 -13.56
CA GLN A 207 4.13 8.35 -14.95
C GLN A 207 5.55 8.66 -15.46
N GLY A 208 6.35 9.46 -14.72
CA GLY A 208 7.74 9.77 -15.04
C GLY A 208 8.80 8.80 -14.47
N PHE A 209 8.44 7.87 -13.59
CA PHE A 209 9.39 6.97 -12.90
C PHE A 209 9.65 5.64 -13.62
N GLN A 210 9.23 5.49 -14.89
CA GLN A 210 9.54 4.28 -15.67
C GLN A 210 10.94 4.31 -16.34
N ALA A 211 11.63 5.43 -16.28
CA ALA A 211 13.04 5.46 -16.63
C ALA A 211 13.87 5.17 -15.37
N GLU A 212 14.83 4.23 -15.46
CA GLU A 212 15.98 4.24 -14.54
C GLU A 212 16.43 5.70 -14.42
N PRO A 213 16.77 6.19 -13.19
CA PRO A 213 17.23 7.57 -13.07
C PRO A 213 18.42 7.71 -14.01
N ASP A 214 18.21 8.37 -15.12
CA ASP A 214 19.28 8.74 -16.02
C ASP A 214 20.13 9.75 -15.23
N GLU A 215 21.25 9.27 -14.68
CA GLU A 215 22.18 10.08 -13.90
C GLU A 215 22.60 11.31 -14.70
N HIS A 216 22.66 11.19 -16.02
CA HIS A 216 22.94 12.28 -16.92
C HIS A 216 21.81 13.33 -16.94
N TRP A 217 20.54 12.89 -16.93
CA TRP A 217 19.38 13.79 -16.90
C TRP A 217 19.24 14.49 -15.54
N SER A 218 19.51 13.79 -14.44
CA SER A 218 19.52 14.36 -13.10
C SER A 218 20.61 15.41 -12.93
N SER A 219 21.79 15.18 -13.49
CA SER A 219 22.89 16.15 -13.52
C SER A 219 22.53 17.39 -14.32
N LEU A 220 21.99 17.23 -15.53
CA LEU A 220 21.55 18.35 -16.37
C LEU A 220 20.46 19.19 -15.73
N LEU A 221 19.48 18.56 -15.06
CA LEU A 221 18.44 19.27 -14.31
C LEU A 221 19.01 20.05 -13.13
N ASN A 222 19.96 19.47 -12.40
CA ASN A 222 20.61 20.14 -11.28
C ASN A 222 21.39 21.38 -11.75
N ASP A 223 22.12 21.28 -12.85
CA ASP A 223 22.86 22.39 -13.45
C ASP A 223 21.90 23.50 -13.90
N GLN A 224 20.78 23.16 -14.54
CA GLN A 224 19.75 24.12 -14.98
C GLN A 224 19.06 24.83 -13.80
N VAL A 225 18.83 24.10 -12.68
CA VAL A 225 18.26 24.69 -11.47
C VAL A 225 19.24 25.70 -10.83
N HIS A 226 20.55 25.42 -10.84
CA HIS A 226 21.57 26.35 -10.36
C HIS A 226 21.70 27.60 -11.22
N GLU A 227 21.43 27.52 -12.53
CA GLU A 227 21.42 28.65 -13.43
C GLU A 227 20.10 29.46 -13.42
N ALA A 228 19.04 28.93 -12.80
CA ALA A 228 17.74 29.55 -12.77
C ALA A 228 17.77 30.88 -12.00
N LYS A 229 17.41 31.96 -12.67
CA LYS A 229 17.28 33.28 -12.06
C LYS A 229 15.96 33.40 -11.30
N VAL A 230 16.04 33.62 -10.00
CA VAL A 230 14.87 33.82 -9.14
C VAL A 230 14.84 35.26 -8.63
N THR A 231 13.67 35.84 -8.57
CA THR A 231 13.50 37.17 -7.97
C THR A 231 13.41 37.03 -6.46
N ALA A 232 14.42 37.52 -5.73
CA ALA A 232 14.40 37.59 -4.29
C ALA A 232 13.87 38.96 -3.84
N VAL A 233 12.82 38.96 -3.03
CA VAL A 233 12.28 40.19 -2.43
C VAL A 233 12.54 40.15 -0.93
N ALA A 234 13.39 41.05 -0.46
CA ALA A 234 13.62 41.24 0.96
C ALA A 234 12.54 42.17 1.53
N VAL A 235 11.62 41.62 2.32
CA VAL A 235 10.61 42.43 3.03
C VAL A 235 11.16 42.82 4.39
N LEU A 236 11.50 44.11 4.56
CA LEU A 236 12.06 44.62 5.80
C LEU A 236 11.02 44.70 6.93
N ALA A 237 9.80 45.11 6.60
CA ALA A 237 8.68 45.12 7.53
C ALA A 237 7.35 45.23 6.80
N ARG A 238 6.25 44.91 7.50
CA ARG A 238 4.88 45.14 7.03
C ARG A 238 4.14 45.91 8.09
N LYS A 239 3.55 47.06 7.71
CA LYS A 239 2.76 47.91 8.61
C LYS A 239 1.35 48.08 8.06
N GLN A 240 0.35 47.96 8.93
CA GLN A 240 -1.03 48.33 8.61
C GLN A 240 -1.25 49.79 8.89
N MET A 241 -1.77 50.50 7.91
CA MET A 241 -2.03 51.95 8.01
C MET A 241 -3.41 52.25 7.44
N LEU A 242 -4.03 53.33 7.88
CA LEU A 242 -5.27 53.82 7.29
C LEU A 242 -4.98 54.40 5.89
N LEU A 243 -5.91 54.20 4.97
CA LEU A 243 -5.76 54.69 3.60
C LEU A 243 -5.61 56.22 3.57
N GLY A 244 -6.26 56.94 4.49
CA GLY A 244 -6.12 58.39 4.64
C GLY A 244 -4.69 58.80 4.97
N ASP A 245 -4.00 58.06 5.84
CA ASP A 245 -2.61 58.36 6.24
C ASP A 245 -1.66 58.12 5.06
N VAL A 246 -1.92 57.07 4.27
CA VAL A 246 -1.13 56.76 3.06
C VAL A 246 -1.26 57.85 2.00
N ILE A 247 -2.46 58.42 1.80
CA ILE A 247 -2.72 59.48 0.82
C ILE A 247 -2.09 60.81 1.26
N SER A 248 -2.02 61.06 2.57
CA SER A 248 -1.45 62.32 3.14
C SER A 248 0.06 62.31 3.28
N MET A 249 0.73 61.18 2.99
CA MET A 249 2.19 61.06 3.09
C MET A 249 2.93 61.99 2.15
N SER A 250 3.97 62.64 2.68
CA SER A 250 4.86 63.53 1.95
C SER A 250 6.29 62.98 1.85
N VAL A 251 7.01 63.39 0.82
CA VAL A 251 8.41 63.00 0.62
C VAL A 251 9.26 63.52 1.79
N GLY A 252 9.93 62.60 2.50
CA GLY A 252 10.75 62.91 3.67
C GLY A 252 10.11 62.51 5.00
N GLU A 253 8.89 61.98 5.00
CA GLU A 253 8.21 61.52 6.20
C GLU A 253 8.81 60.18 6.70
N ILE A 254 8.97 60.08 8.03
CA ILE A 254 9.54 58.89 8.68
C ILE A 254 8.42 57.93 9.09
N ILE A 255 8.40 56.74 8.52
CA ILE A 255 7.47 55.67 8.88
C ILE A 255 8.13 54.81 9.97
N PRO A 256 7.64 54.83 11.22
CA PRO A 256 8.18 53.97 12.26
C PRO A 256 7.79 52.51 11.96
N ILE A 257 8.79 51.63 11.90
CA ILE A 257 8.63 50.20 11.70
C ILE A 257 8.84 49.53 13.05
N GLU A 258 7.83 48.82 13.54
CA GLU A 258 7.99 47.92 14.69
C GLU A 258 8.66 46.64 14.22
N ILE A 259 9.86 46.38 14.75
CA ILE A 259 10.56 45.11 14.54
C ILE A 259 9.93 44.10 15.48
N LEU A 260 9.35 43.03 14.93
CA LEU A 260 8.82 41.91 15.69
C LEU A 260 9.93 41.11 16.36
#